data_4ff5f2efba2ac3e5fa4cf753e0e86277
#
_entry.id   4ff5f2efba2ac3e5fa4cf753e0e86277
#
_cell.length_a   1.000
_cell.length_b   1.000
_cell.length_c   1.000
_cell.angle_alpha   90.00
_cell.angle_beta   90.00
_cell.angle_gamma   90.00
#
_symmetry.space_group_name_H-M   'P 1'
#
loop_
_entity.id
_entity.type
_entity.pdbx_description
1 polymer ?
#
loop_
_entity_poly.entity_id
_entity_poly.type
_entity_poly.pdbx_seq_one_letter_code
_entity_poly.pdbx_strand_id
1 'polypeptide(L)'
;MAILKVDTISGIGTEGPVFEGDIEFTSQNFLTLPKGDTIQRGRGRGLIVANYIQPANYNTSEFITIQSMGNSIDFGDTSAAVRSHATLASSTRALSASGYVAPSNVNTIEFFTIATQSNSTDFGDLLGGSGSYAPISNETRGIFAGGYAYPATFNNIDFVTIATTGNSQDFGGMTTLRADGNRSAVNSSTRGLIAGGYISPTGTNNIEFVTIATTGNSQDFADLTAGRSNFTGLCSSTRGVFAGGTNPSNNIIDFVTIASAGNATDFGDMFTGNSVACCSTSNNTRGVIIGGDLQPADTFTNTMQHITIATTGDSLDFGDMLTTGAYRNATSDSHGGLS
;
A
#
# COMPACT_ATOMS: atom_id res chain seq x y z
N MET A 1 -45.45 15.26 6.47
CA MET A 1 -43.99 15.17 6.62
C MET A 1 -43.45 16.57 6.89
N ALA A 2 -42.80 16.80 8.02
CA ALA A 2 -42.22 18.11 8.33
C ALA A 2 -40.83 18.18 7.69
N ILE A 3 -40.58 19.24 6.94
CA ILE A 3 -39.25 19.49 6.32
C ILE A 3 -38.63 20.67 7.09
N LEU A 4 -37.48 20.43 7.72
CA LEU A 4 -36.64 21.49 8.30
C LEU A 4 -35.63 21.94 7.24
N LYS A 5 -35.71 23.20 6.84
CA LYS A 5 -34.69 23.81 5.97
C LYS A 5 -33.87 24.77 6.80
N VAL A 6 -32.59 24.49 6.93
CA VAL A 6 -31.63 25.35 7.69
C VAL A 6 -30.34 25.45 6.87
N ASP A 7 -29.71 26.62 6.93
CA ASP A 7 -28.42 26.88 6.31
C ASP A 7 -27.27 26.34 7.17
N THR A 8 -27.46 26.25 8.47
CA THR A 8 -26.46 25.79 9.41
C THR A 8 -27.11 25.13 10.62
N ILE A 9 -26.56 24.01 11.04
CA ILE A 9 -26.88 23.30 12.29
C ILE A 9 -25.64 23.37 13.18
N SER A 10 -25.71 23.98 14.35
CA SER A 10 -24.60 24.07 15.30
C SER A 10 -25.02 23.54 16.65
N GLY A 11 -24.12 22.84 17.34
CA GLY A 11 -24.30 22.41 18.72
C GLY A 11 -24.02 23.56 19.70
N ILE A 12 -24.64 23.49 20.87
CA ILE A 12 -24.37 24.41 22.00
C ILE A 12 -23.43 23.68 22.96
N GLY A 13 -22.22 24.18 23.14
CA GLY A 13 -21.22 23.57 24.02
C GLY A 13 -20.15 22.79 23.29
N THR A 14 -19.52 21.84 23.97
CA THR A 14 -18.42 21.01 23.43
C THR A 14 -18.89 19.80 22.65
N GLU A 15 -20.17 19.46 22.72
CA GLU A 15 -20.77 18.34 21.98
C GLU A 15 -21.52 18.87 20.77
N GLY A 16 -21.42 18.15 19.65
CA GLY A 16 -22.14 18.49 18.44
C GLY A 16 -23.65 18.19 18.55
N PRO A 17 -24.45 18.57 17.54
CA PRO A 17 -25.88 18.25 17.54
C PRO A 17 -26.08 16.72 17.54
N VAL A 18 -26.97 16.27 18.42
CA VAL A 18 -27.40 14.87 18.50
C VAL A 18 -28.73 14.72 17.77
N PHE A 19 -28.82 13.76 16.88
CA PHE A 19 -30.04 13.39 16.17
C PHE A 19 -30.54 12.05 16.72
N GLU A 20 -31.79 12.00 17.16
CA GLU A 20 -32.44 10.76 17.55
C GLU A 20 -33.20 10.21 16.34
N GLY A 21 -32.83 8.98 15.91
CA GLY A 21 -33.41 8.29 14.76
C GLY A 21 -32.55 8.34 13.50
N ASP A 22 -33.07 7.76 12.43
CA ASP A 22 -32.38 7.67 11.14
C ASP A 22 -32.39 9.03 10.43
N ILE A 23 -31.22 9.43 9.90
CA ILE A 23 -31.10 10.60 9.05
C ILE A 23 -30.90 10.15 7.62
N GLU A 24 -31.85 10.48 6.75
CA GLU A 24 -31.77 10.21 5.32
C GLU A 24 -31.27 11.46 4.56
N PHE A 25 -30.19 11.30 3.82
CA PHE A 25 -29.67 12.32 2.92
C PHE A 25 -30.16 12.04 1.50
N THR A 26 -31.07 12.85 0.99
CA THR A 26 -31.67 12.68 -0.35
C THR A 26 -30.89 13.38 -1.46
N SER A 27 -29.78 14.05 -1.16
CA SER A 27 -28.95 14.71 -2.15
C SER A 27 -27.63 13.96 -2.39
N GLN A 28 -27.07 14.09 -3.58
CA GLN A 28 -25.77 13.52 -3.95
C GLN A 28 -24.59 14.27 -3.30
N ASN A 29 -24.86 15.28 -2.47
CA ASN A 29 -23.84 16.02 -1.76
C ASN A 29 -23.52 15.33 -0.43
N PHE A 30 -22.25 15.11 -0.18
CA PHE A 30 -21.76 14.49 1.04
C PHE A 30 -21.95 15.41 2.26
N LEU A 31 -22.28 14.79 3.41
CA LEU A 31 -22.24 15.50 4.69
C LEU A 31 -20.79 15.89 5.00
N THR A 32 -20.47 17.17 4.98
CA THR A 32 -19.18 17.68 5.42
C THR A 32 -19.27 18.05 6.91
N LEU A 33 -18.57 17.33 7.76
CA LEU A 33 -18.46 17.66 9.17
C LEU A 33 -17.25 18.57 9.42
N PRO A 34 -17.39 19.66 10.21
CA PRO A 34 -16.34 20.67 10.41
C PRO A 34 -15.06 20.17 11.10
N LYS A 35 -15.12 19.04 11.78
CA LYS A 35 -13.99 18.38 12.42
C LYS A 35 -14.04 16.91 12.12
N GLY A 36 -13.34 16.50 11.17
CA GLY A 36 -13.18 15.12 10.78
C GLY A 36 -12.60 15.08 9.40
N ASP A 37 -11.74 14.13 9.18
CA ASP A 37 -11.16 13.90 7.88
C ASP A 37 -12.26 13.50 6.91
N THR A 38 -12.84 14.48 6.23
CA THR A 38 -13.88 14.26 5.21
C THR A 38 -13.34 13.49 4.01
N ILE A 39 -12.02 13.45 3.87
CA ILE A 39 -11.33 12.68 2.84
C ILE A 39 -11.58 11.19 3.00
N GLN A 40 -11.75 10.70 4.23
CA GLN A 40 -11.94 9.26 4.51
C GLN A 40 -13.41 8.81 4.58
N ARG A 41 -14.37 9.71 4.48
CA ARG A 41 -15.79 9.35 4.52
C ARG A 41 -16.26 8.80 3.18
N GLY A 42 -16.83 7.62 3.22
CA GLY A 42 -17.18 6.87 2.03
C GLY A 42 -15.97 6.26 1.31
N ARG A 43 -14.77 6.38 1.90
CA ARG A 43 -13.52 5.77 1.49
C ARG A 43 -13.11 4.66 2.47
N GLY A 44 -11.97 4.05 2.24
CA GLY A 44 -11.46 2.93 3.03
C GLY A 44 -11.58 1.64 2.25
N ARG A 45 -11.59 1.75 0.92
CA ARG A 45 -11.46 0.60 0.04
C ARG A 45 -9.99 0.27 -0.15
N GLY A 46 -9.61 -0.94 0.28
CA GLY A 46 -8.31 -1.53 -0.03
C GLY A 46 -8.43 -2.36 -1.29
N LEU A 47 -7.66 -2.04 -2.33
CA LEU A 47 -7.60 -2.79 -3.58
C LEU A 47 -6.38 -3.71 -3.55
N ILE A 48 -6.60 -5.00 -3.81
CA ILE A 48 -5.61 -6.08 -3.88
C ILE A 48 -5.51 -6.47 -5.35
N VAL A 49 -4.34 -6.28 -5.96
CA VAL A 49 -4.19 -6.40 -7.41
C VAL A 49 -3.39 -7.64 -7.75
N ALA A 50 -3.87 -8.38 -8.75
CA ALA A 50 -3.26 -9.55 -9.35
C ALA A 50 -2.84 -10.62 -8.34
N ASN A 51 -2.26 -11.72 -8.80
CA ASN A 51 -1.91 -12.83 -7.92
C ASN A 51 -0.90 -13.78 -8.55
N TYR A 52 -0.17 -14.48 -7.71
CA TYR A 52 0.63 -15.66 -8.10
C TYR A 52 0.24 -16.86 -7.26
N ILE A 53 -0.21 -17.92 -7.91
CA ILE A 53 -0.40 -19.24 -7.33
C ILE A 53 0.42 -20.19 -8.17
N GLN A 54 1.48 -20.75 -7.57
CA GLN A 54 2.43 -21.60 -8.30
C GLN A 54 1.74 -22.69 -9.13
N PRO A 55 2.06 -22.82 -10.44
CA PRO A 55 3.11 -22.10 -11.15
C PRO A 55 2.64 -20.90 -12.00
N ALA A 56 1.46 -20.36 -11.79
CA ALA A 56 0.83 -19.39 -12.69
C ALA A 56 0.61 -18.01 -12.07
N ASN A 57 0.74 -16.97 -12.90
CA ASN A 57 0.25 -15.62 -12.58
C ASN A 57 -1.24 -15.53 -12.90
N TYR A 58 -1.95 -14.64 -12.20
CA TYR A 58 -3.37 -14.33 -12.39
C TYR A 58 -3.55 -12.82 -12.48
N ASN A 59 -4.58 -12.39 -13.20
CA ASN A 59 -4.92 -10.98 -13.41
C ASN A 59 -6.05 -10.50 -12.49
N THR A 60 -6.66 -11.38 -11.72
CA THR A 60 -7.81 -11.07 -10.86
C THR A 60 -7.42 -10.11 -9.74
N SER A 61 -8.25 -9.09 -9.53
CA SER A 61 -8.09 -8.14 -8.42
C SER A 61 -9.31 -8.19 -7.49
N GLU A 62 -9.06 -7.96 -6.23
CA GLU A 62 -10.05 -8.06 -5.16
C GLU A 62 -10.05 -6.77 -4.34
N PHE A 63 -11.11 -6.50 -3.60
CA PHE A 63 -11.13 -5.36 -2.67
C PHE A 63 -11.71 -5.74 -1.32
N ILE A 64 -11.35 -4.94 -0.33
CA ILE A 64 -11.88 -5.01 1.03
C ILE A 64 -12.35 -3.62 1.48
N THR A 65 -13.22 -3.59 2.47
CA THR A 65 -13.53 -2.36 3.23
C THR A 65 -12.67 -2.38 4.51
N ILE A 66 -11.67 -1.50 4.59
CA ILE A 66 -10.67 -1.54 5.68
C ILE A 66 -11.30 -1.33 7.07
N GLN A 67 -12.38 -0.53 7.19
CA GLN A 67 -13.05 -0.26 8.46
C GLN A 67 -13.82 -1.46 9.00
N SER A 68 -14.36 -2.31 8.15
CA SER A 68 -15.12 -3.49 8.54
C SER A 68 -14.32 -4.77 8.27
N MET A 69 -14.26 -5.65 9.25
CA MET A 69 -13.70 -7.00 9.03
C MET A 69 -14.58 -7.79 8.07
N GLY A 70 -13.97 -8.71 7.35
CA GLY A 70 -14.67 -9.62 6.43
C GLY A 70 -13.82 -10.01 5.24
N ASN A 71 -14.34 -10.89 4.42
CA ASN A 71 -13.66 -11.42 3.27
C ASN A 71 -13.58 -10.39 2.12
N SER A 72 -12.61 -10.57 1.24
CA SER A 72 -12.50 -9.79 0.02
C SER A 72 -13.63 -10.10 -0.97
N ILE A 73 -13.84 -9.19 -1.89
CA ILE A 73 -14.82 -9.27 -2.96
C ILE A 73 -14.12 -9.00 -4.29
N ASP A 74 -14.55 -9.65 -5.35
CA ASP A 74 -14.05 -9.43 -6.70
C ASP A 74 -14.17 -7.94 -7.10
N PHE A 75 -13.11 -7.41 -7.73
CA PHE A 75 -13.08 -6.02 -8.19
C PHE A 75 -13.06 -5.89 -9.71
N GLY A 76 -12.30 -6.72 -10.37
CA GLY A 76 -12.02 -6.71 -11.80
C GLY A 76 -10.60 -7.20 -12.08
N ASP A 77 -10.13 -7.04 -13.32
CA ASP A 77 -8.90 -7.65 -13.78
C ASP A 77 -7.87 -6.64 -14.28
N THR A 78 -6.58 -6.94 -14.12
CA THR A 78 -5.49 -6.32 -14.90
C THR A 78 -5.54 -6.83 -16.34
N SER A 79 -4.96 -6.09 -17.29
CA SER A 79 -4.94 -6.50 -18.71
C SER A 79 -4.15 -7.77 -18.94
N ALA A 80 -3.15 -8.04 -18.09
CA ALA A 80 -2.31 -9.24 -18.15
C ALA A 80 -2.15 -9.87 -16.76
N ALA A 81 -1.93 -11.18 -16.73
CA ALA A 81 -1.58 -11.89 -15.50
C ALA A 81 -0.17 -11.53 -15.05
N VAL A 82 -0.05 -10.84 -13.93
CA VAL A 82 1.20 -10.23 -13.45
C VAL A 82 1.49 -10.59 -12.00
N ARG A 83 2.77 -10.66 -11.65
CA ARG A 83 3.25 -10.76 -10.26
C ARG A 83 4.40 -9.78 -10.02
N SER A 84 4.72 -9.53 -8.75
CA SER A 84 5.82 -8.65 -8.33
C SER A 84 5.73 -7.25 -8.95
N HIS A 85 4.52 -6.80 -9.26
CA HIS A 85 4.20 -5.44 -9.68
C HIS A 85 4.18 -4.49 -8.48
N ALA A 86 4.11 -3.20 -8.72
CA ALA A 86 3.94 -2.18 -7.68
C ALA A 86 2.57 -1.54 -7.77
N THR A 87 1.91 -1.27 -6.63
CA THR A 87 0.65 -0.52 -6.60
C THR A 87 0.73 0.69 -5.69
N LEU A 88 0.17 1.79 -6.15
CA LEU A 88 0.03 3.02 -5.39
C LEU A 88 -1.32 3.69 -5.73
N ALA A 89 -1.75 4.66 -4.94
CA ALA A 89 -3.03 5.30 -5.19
C ALA A 89 -3.07 6.78 -4.82
N SER A 90 -3.97 7.50 -5.47
CA SER A 90 -4.64 8.69 -4.94
C SER A 90 -5.96 8.27 -4.29
N SER A 91 -6.73 9.23 -3.83
CA SER A 91 -8.06 8.98 -3.26
C SER A 91 -9.09 8.45 -4.28
N THR A 92 -8.81 8.51 -5.57
CA THR A 92 -9.76 8.12 -6.62
C THR A 92 -9.21 7.07 -7.58
N ARG A 93 -7.91 7.00 -7.76
CA ARG A 93 -7.26 6.18 -8.78
C ARG A 93 -6.14 5.35 -8.17
N ALA A 94 -6.19 4.03 -8.38
CA ALA A 94 -5.10 3.12 -8.08
C ALA A 94 -4.31 2.81 -9.34
N LEU A 95 -2.99 2.85 -9.27
CA LEU A 95 -2.08 2.46 -10.34
C LEU A 95 -1.45 1.10 -10.01
N SER A 96 -1.35 0.24 -11.01
CA SER A 96 -0.57 -0.98 -11.01
C SER A 96 0.51 -0.86 -12.07
N ALA A 97 1.77 -1.00 -11.69
CA ALA A 97 2.87 -0.73 -12.59
C ALA A 97 3.87 -1.87 -12.65
N SER A 98 4.37 -2.16 -13.86
CA SER A 98 5.48 -3.09 -14.07
C SER A 98 5.17 -4.52 -13.61
N GLY A 99 6.19 -5.31 -13.31
CA GLY A 99 6.06 -6.68 -12.82
C GLY A 99 6.44 -7.73 -13.86
N TYR A 100 6.32 -8.98 -13.47
CA TYR A 100 6.65 -10.12 -14.33
C TYR A 100 5.40 -10.68 -14.98
N VAL A 101 5.31 -10.52 -16.29
CA VAL A 101 4.36 -11.17 -17.20
C VAL A 101 5.16 -12.17 -18.02
N ALA A 102 4.93 -13.48 -17.82
CA ALA A 102 5.76 -14.51 -18.45
C ALA A 102 5.86 -14.35 -19.98
N PRO A 103 7.07 -14.38 -20.57
CA PRO A 103 8.34 -14.76 -19.95
C PRO A 103 9.24 -13.61 -19.51
N SER A 104 8.78 -12.37 -19.42
CA SER A 104 9.62 -11.19 -19.17
C SER A 104 8.98 -10.18 -18.22
N ASN A 105 9.78 -9.28 -17.68
CA ASN A 105 9.27 -8.10 -17.01
C ASN A 105 8.71 -7.08 -18.03
N VAL A 106 7.68 -6.38 -17.63
CA VAL A 106 7.02 -5.32 -18.43
C VAL A 106 7.23 -3.95 -17.76
N ASN A 107 6.98 -2.87 -18.48
CA ASN A 107 7.03 -1.50 -17.96
C ASN A 107 5.67 -0.81 -17.94
N THR A 108 4.62 -1.51 -18.33
CA THR A 108 3.25 -0.99 -18.43
C THR A 108 2.74 -0.48 -17.08
N ILE A 109 2.09 0.66 -17.09
CA ILE A 109 1.31 1.20 -15.97
C ILE A 109 -0.17 1.13 -16.36
N GLU A 110 -0.98 0.55 -15.51
CA GLU A 110 -2.43 0.48 -15.63
C GLU A 110 -3.08 1.17 -14.44
N PHE A 111 -4.34 1.62 -14.58
CA PHE A 111 -5.07 2.20 -13.47
C PHE A 111 -6.48 1.63 -13.33
N PHE A 112 -6.96 1.67 -12.09
CA PHE A 112 -8.32 1.41 -11.69
C PHE A 112 -8.97 2.67 -11.12
N THR A 113 -10.25 2.89 -11.39
CA THR A 113 -11.06 3.87 -10.65
C THR A 113 -11.57 3.19 -9.38
N ILE A 114 -11.07 3.58 -8.20
CA ILE A 114 -11.31 2.82 -6.96
C ILE A 114 -12.80 2.78 -6.56
N ALA A 115 -13.55 3.82 -6.87
CA ALA A 115 -14.97 3.89 -6.51
C ALA A 115 -15.87 2.90 -7.26
N THR A 116 -15.46 2.45 -8.44
CA THR A 116 -16.26 1.61 -9.33
C THR A 116 -15.52 0.32 -9.67
N GLN A 117 -16.17 -0.83 -9.47
CA GLN A 117 -15.64 -2.12 -9.92
C GLN A 117 -15.53 -2.14 -11.44
N SER A 118 -14.33 -2.38 -11.94
CA SER A 118 -14.03 -2.46 -13.37
C SER A 118 -12.64 -3.03 -13.60
N ASN A 119 -12.38 -3.49 -14.81
CA ASN A 119 -11.03 -3.84 -15.23
C ASN A 119 -10.14 -2.58 -15.30
N SER A 120 -8.82 -2.82 -15.24
CA SER A 120 -7.83 -1.77 -15.41
C SER A 120 -7.89 -1.15 -16.82
N THR A 121 -7.36 0.04 -16.91
CA THR A 121 -7.19 0.79 -18.17
C THR A 121 -5.72 1.20 -18.28
N ASP A 122 -5.21 1.26 -19.50
CA ASP A 122 -3.85 1.72 -19.78
C ASP A 122 -3.63 3.15 -19.26
N PHE A 123 -2.49 3.35 -18.60
CA PHE A 123 -2.07 4.65 -18.08
C PHE A 123 -0.85 5.19 -18.82
N GLY A 124 0.09 4.34 -19.20
CA GLY A 124 1.37 4.65 -19.82
C GLY A 124 2.46 3.67 -19.37
N ASP A 125 3.73 4.07 -19.45
CA ASP A 125 4.88 3.20 -19.18
C ASP A 125 5.87 3.79 -18.19
N LEU A 126 6.54 2.93 -17.40
CA LEU A 126 7.76 3.26 -16.69
C LEU A 126 8.94 3.42 -17.65
N LEU A 127 9.99 4.13 -17.23
CA LEU A 127 11.22 4.27 -18.01
C LEU A 127 11.92 2.93 -18.26
N GLY A 128 11.72 1.93 -17.41
CA GLY A 128 12.30 0.60 -17.55
C GLY A 128 11.36 -0.51 -17.10
N GLY A 129 11.48 -1.69 -17.73
CA GLY A 129 10.75 -2.90 -17.34
C GLY A 129 11.49 -3.68 -16.27
N SER A 130 10.98 -3.68 -15.06
CA SER A 130 11.46 -4.54 -13.97
C SER A 130 10.30 -4.94 -13.06
N GLY A 131 10.54 -5.81 -12.11
CA GLY A 131 9.59 -6.04 -11.02
C GLY A 131 10.11 -5.40 -9.73
N SER A 132 9.34 -5.56 -8.66
CA SER A 132 9.87 -5.32 -7.32
C SER A 132 10.18 -3.85 -6.97
N TYR A 133 9.45 -2.91 -7.56
CA TYR A 133 9.53 -1.51 -7.16
C TYR A 133 8.91 -1.28 -5.77
N ALA A 134 9.46 -0.32 -5.02
CA ALA A 134 8.88 0.23 -3.80
C ALA A 134 7.94 1.40 -4.16
N PRO A 135 6.61 1.25 -3.98
CA PRO A 135 5.65 2.27 -4.37
C PRO A 135 5.41 3.29 -3.26
N ILE A 136 5.40 4.57 -3.63
CA ILE A 136 5.14 5.71 -2.74
C ILE A 136 4.13 6.63 -3.42
N SER A 137 3.15 7.16 -2.72
CA SER A 137 2.23 8.12 -3.32
C SER A 137 1.64 9.11 -2.33
N ASN A 138 1.25 10.24 -2.88
CA ASN A 138 0.30 11.15 -2.27
C ASN A 138 -0.87 11.41 -3.23
N GLU A 139 -1.71 12.37 -2.95
CA GLU A 139 -2.90 12.65 -3.78
C GLU A 139 -2.56 12.98 -5.24
N THR A 140 -1.36 13.47 -5.53
CA THR A 140 -1.00 13.96 -6.86
C THR A 140 0.10 13.16 -7.56
N ARG A 141 1.07 12.65 -6.81
CA ARG A 141 2.28 12.03 -7.36
C ARG A 141 2.42 10.58 -6.91
N GLY A 142 2.68 9.69 -7.86
CA GLY A 142 3.10 8.32 -7.65
C GLY A 142 4.58 8.17 -7.96
N ILE A 143 5.32 7.49 -7.11
CA ILE A 143 6.76 7.24 -7.21
C ILE A 143 7.01 5.74 -7.15
N PHE A 144 7.88 5.26 -8.02
CA PHE A 144 8.33 3.87 -8.13
C PHE A 144 9.84 3.83 -7.95
N ALA A 145 10.32 3.27 -6.83
CA ALA A 145 11.74 3.29 -6.51
C ALA A 145 12.38 1.90 -6.61
N GLY A 146 13.57 1.84 -7.22
CA GLY A 146 14.38 0.65 -7.38
C GLY A 146 13.90 -0.27 -8.49
N GLY A 147 13.86 -1.56 -8.21
CA GLY A 147 13.42 -2.58 -9.12
C GLY A 147 14.45 -3.68 -9.36
N TYR A 148 13.96 -4.83 -9.82
CA TYR A 148 14.78 -6.00 -10.11
C TYR A 148 14.32 -6.69 -11.40
N ALA A 149 15.24 -6.91 -12.31
CA ALA A 149 15.04 -7.76 -13.50
C ALA A 149 16.27 -8.66 -13.64
N TYR A 150 16.12 -9.92 -13.24
CA TYR A 150 17.25 -10.88 -13.20
C TYR A 150 18.13 -10.84 -14.46
N PRO A 151 19.47 -10.70 -14.29
CA PRO A 151 20.22 -10.61 -13.04
C PRO A 151 20.49 -9.16 -12.53
N ALA A 152 19.82 -8.16 -13.10
CA ALA A 152 20.11 -6.75 -12.84
C ALA A 152 19.24 -6.19 -11.72
N THR A 153 19.85 -5.37 -10.85
CA THR A 153 19.20 -4.56 -9.83
C THR A 153 19.30 -3.10 -10.21
N PHE A 154 18.25 -2.33 -10.01
CA PHE A 154 18.15 -0.93 -10.38
C PHE A 154 18.01 -0.04 -9.14
N ASN A 155 18.57 1.17 -9.21
CA ASN A 155 18.41 2.19 -8.18
C ASN A 155 17.66 3.43 -8.67
N ASN A 156 17.18 3.44 -9.91
CA ASN A 156 16.40 4.55 -10.44
C ASN A 156 15.10 4.73 -9.66
N ILE A 157 14.64 5.97 -9.59
CA ILE A 157 13.34 6.34 -9.04
C ILE A 157 12.59 7.06 -10.15
N ASP A 158 11.43 6.52 -10.50
CA ASP A 158 10.52 7.08 -11.50
C ASP A 158 9.31 7.70 -10.82
N PHE A 159 8.68 8.70 -11.47
CA PHE A 159 7.42 9.26 -10.96
C PHE A 159 6.40 9.55 -12.07
N VAL A 160 5.14 9.58 -11.67
CA VAL A 160 4.00 9.97 -12.50
C VAL A 160 3.10 10.97 -11.77
N THR A 161 2.32 11.75 -12.53
CA THR A 161 1.18 12.51 -11.99
C THR A 161 -0.06 11.62 -12.06
N ILE A 162 -0.62 11.21 -10.91
CA ILE A 162 -1.67 10.17 -10.87
C ILE A 162 -2.95 10.57 -11.62
N ALA A 163 -3.29 11.86 -11.62
CA ALA A 163 -4.52 12.35 -12.24
C ALA A 163 -4.52 12.29 -13.77
N THR A 164 -3.35 12.29 -14.42
CA THR A 164 -3.19 12.36 -15.88
C THR A 164 -2.42 11.16 -16.41
N THR A 165 -2.96 10.48 -17.40
CA THR A 165 -2.27 9.36 -18.08
C THR A 165 -1.01 9.85 -18.80
N GLY A 166 0.01 9.02 -18.86
CA GLY A 166 1.28 9.30 -19.52
C GLY A 166 2.42 8.50 -18.91
N ASN A 167 3.55 8.51 -19.59
CA ASN A 167 4.74 7.78 -19.14
C ASN A 167 5.39 8.43 -17.92
N SER A 168 6.11 7.63 -17.15
CA SER A 168 6.89 8.12 -16.01
C SER A 168 8.03 9.03 -16.45
N GLN A 169 8.49 9.82 -15.50
CA GLN A 169 9.66 10.69 -15.63
C GLN A 169 10.69 10.32 -14.57
N ASP A 170 11.95 10.66 -14.83
CA ASP A 170 13.03 10.49 -13.86
C ASP A 170 12.81 11.37 -12.63
N PHE A 171 12.87 10.74 -11.46
CA PHE A 171 12.81 11.42 -10.17
C PHE A 171 14.21 11.58 -9.55
N GLY A 172 15.09 10.59 -9.75
CA GLY A 172 16.42 10.50 -9.17
C GLY A 172 16.84 9.06 -8.93
N GLY A 173 17.70 8.83 -7.97
CA GLY A 173 18.22 7.50 -7.64
C GLY A 173 18.23 7.18 -6.16
N MET A 174 18.09 5.91 -5.82
CA MET A 174 18.36 5.42 -4.47
C MET A 174 19.87 5.44 -4.22
N THR A 175 20.28 5.73 -2.98
CA THR A 175 21.68 5.68 -2.58
C THR A 175 22.18 4.24 -2.42
N THR A 176 21.27 3.32 -2.07
CA THR A 176 21.57 1.90 -1.89
C THR A 176 20.98 1.07 -3.02
N LEU A 177 21.83 0.35 -3.75
CA LEU A 177 21.42 -0.61 -4.77
C LEU A 177 20.94 -1.90 -4.09
N ARG A 178 19.64 -2.21 -4.18
CA ARG A 178 19.05 -3.37 -3.54
C ARG A 178 18.00 -4.04 -4.44
N ALA A 179 17.99 -5.38 -4.45
CA ALA A 179 16.93 -6.16 -5.08
C ALA A 179 15.78 -6.40 -4.10
N ASP A 180 14.63 -6.85 -4.62
CA ASP A 180 13.49 -7.32 -3.82
C ASP A 180 13.02 -6.34 -2.73
N GLY A 181 13.11 -5.03 -3.01
CA GLY A 181 12.51 -3.97 -2.20
C GLY A 181 10.98 -3.89 -2.36
N ASN A 182 10.35 -4.95 -2.81
CA ASN A 182 8.93 -5.04 -3.09
C ASN A 182 8.09 -4.64 -1.90
N ARG A 183 7.14 -3.73 -2.12
CA ARG A 183 6.07 -3.42 -1.19
C ARG A 183 6.52 -2.83 0.15
N SER A 184 7.82 -2.64 0.34
CA SER A 184 8.45 -2.19 1.59
C SER A 184 8.52 -0.67 1.73
N ALA A 185 7.64 0.04 1.05
CA ALA A 185 7.55 1.49 1.17
C ALA A 185 6.36 1.91 2.01
N VAL A 186 6.54 3.01 2.73
CA VAL A 186 5.51 3.68 3.53
C VAL A 186 5.63 5.19 3.34
N ASN A 187 4.55 5.92 3.51
CA ASN A 187 4.60 7.36 3.26
C ASN A 187 3.57 8.18 4.04
N SER A 188 3.91 9.44 4.26
CA SER A 188 2.98 10.53 4.55
C SER A 188 2.67 11.29 3.26
N SER A 189 1.88 12.35 3.34
CA SER A 189 1.61 13.23 2.18
C SER A 189 2.85 13.94 1.62
N THR A 190 3.94 14.01 2.38
CA THR A 190 5.16 14.77 2.01
C THR A 190 6.42 13.92 1.86
N ARG A 191 6.52 12.81 2.58
CA ARG A 191 7.73 11.97 2.66
C ARG A 191 7.41 10.52 2.38
N GLY A 192 8.20 9.88 1.53
CA GLY A 192 8.20 8.44 1.32
C GLY A 192 9.44 7.80 1.91
N LEU A 193 9.27 6.66 2.56
CA LEU A 193 10.35 5.83 3.11
C LEU A 193 10.43 4.53 2.33
N ILE A 194 11.65 4.10 2.01
CA ILE A 194 11.97 2.85 1.32
C ILE A 194 12.84 2.03 2.26
N ALA A 195 12.37 0.86 2.67
CA ALA A 195 13.02 0.09 3.73
C ALA A 195 13.53 -1.27 3.25
N GLY A 196 14.62 -1.76 3.83
CA GLY A 196 15.16 -3.09 3.63
C GLY A 196 15.51 -3.41 2.19
N GLY A 197 15.30 -4.66 1.78
CA GLY A 197 15.67 -5.19 0.47
C GLY A 197 16.86 -6.14 0.54
N TYR A 198 17.16 -6.80 -0.57
CA TYR A 198 18.22 -7.80 -0.64
C TYR A 198 19.51 -7.21 -1.22
N ILE A 199 20.58 -7.30 -0.45
CA ILE A 199 21.95 -7.04 -0.87
C ILE A 199 22.72 -8.32 -0.60
N SER A 200 23.12 -9.04 -1.68
CA SER A 200 23.76 -10.35 -1.53
C SER A 200 24.92 -10.33 -0.54
N PRO A 201 24.98 -11.27 0.43
CA PRO A 201 24.12 -12.46 0.58
C PRO A 201 22.95 -12.33 1.56
N THR A 202 22.62 -11.14 2.06
CA THR A 202 21.63 -10.95 3.12
C THR A 202 20.65 -9.81 2.82
N GLY A 203 19.54 -9.76 3.60
CA GLY A 203 18.69 -8.57 3.66
C GLY A 203 19.40 -7.40 4.34
N THR A 204 19.13 -6.17 3.89
CA THR A 204 19.59 -4.94 4.56
C THR A 204 18.53 -4.41 5.52
N ASN A 205 18.96 -3.69 6.56
CA ASN A 205 18.07 -2.99 7.50
C ASN A 205 17.91 -1.50 7.17
N ASN A 206 18.66 -0.98 6.20
CA ASN A 206 18.66 0.43 5.85
C ASN A 206 17.28 0.94 5.40
N ILE A 207 16.90 2.12 5.90
CA ILE A 207 15.73 2.88 5.48
C ILE A 207 16.20 4.18 4.83
N GLU A 208 15.76 4.46 3.62
CA GLU A 208 16.00 5.70 2.91
C GLU A 208 14.71 6.49 2.76
N PHE A 209 14.80 7.80 2.58
CA PHE A 209 13.63 8.63 2.32
C PHE A 209 13.78 9.52 1.09
N VAL A 210 12.63 9.88 0.53
CA VAL A 210 12.47 10.91 -0.50
C VAL A 210 11.43 11.94 -0.07
N THR A 211 11.60 13.18 -0.52
CA THR A 211 10.57 14.23 -0.41
C THR A 211 9.68 14.14 -1.65
N ILE A 212 8.40 13.78 -1.50
CA ILE A 212 7.52 13.46 -2.65
C ILE A 212 7.38 14.63 -3.64
N ALA A 213 7.35 15.86 -3.14
CA ALA A 213 7.10 17.05 -3.97
C ALA A 213 8.29 17.45 -4.86
N THR A 214 9.52 17.08 -4.50
CA THR A 214 10.75 17.52 -5.18
C THR A 214 11.56 16.33 -5.68
N THR A 215 11.95 16.36 -6.95
CA THR A 215 12.84 15.34 -7.53
C THR A 215 14.23 15.42 -6.92
N GLY A 216 14.90 14.30 -6.82
CA GLY A 216 16.23 14.16 -6.24
C GLY A 216 16.50 12.76 -5.73
N ASN A 217 17.72 12.49 -5.36
CA ASN A 217 18.12 11.19 -4.82
C ASN A 217 17.54 10.98 -3.42
N SER A 218 17.34 9.72 -3.05
CA SER A 218 17.02 9.36 -1.68
C SER A 218 18.14 9.76 -0.72
N GLN A 219 17.80 9.87 0.54
CA GLN A 219 18.72 10.16 1.63
C GLN A 219 18.54 9.11 2.74
N ASP A 220 19.60 8.88 3.50
CA ASP A 220 19.54 8.00 4.66
C ASP A 220 18.53 8.51 5.68
N PHE A 221 17.69 7.58 6.21
CA PHE A 221 16.70 7.90 7.22
C PHE A 221 17.01 7.24 8.56
N ALA A 222 17.22 5.91 8.57
CA ALA A 222 17.42 5.11 9.78
C ALA A 222 17.52 3.63 9.42
N ASP A 223 17.37 2.74 10.43
CA ASP A 223 17.43 1.29 10.29
C ASP A 223 16.17 0.58 10.80
N LEU A 224 15.80 -0.54 10.15
CA LEU A 224 14.88 -1.54 10.68
C LEU A 224 15.50 -2.26 11.89
N THR A 225 14.71 -2.92 12.72
CA THR A 225 15.21 -3.76 13.83
C THR A 225 16.03 -4.94 13.34
N ALA A 226 15.75 -5.45 12.14
CA ALA A 226 16.50 -6.51 11.48
C ALA A 226 16.55 -6.33 9.97
N GLY A 227 17.68 -6.71 9.36
CA GLY A 227 17.83 -6.72 7.89
C GLY A 227 16.95 -7.81 7.27
N ARG A 228 16.13 -7.43 6.26
CA ARG A 228 15.20 -8.33 5.57
C ARG A 228 14.77 -7.82 4.20
N SER A 229 14.20 -8.71 3.41
CA SER A 229 13.62 -8.41 2.09
C SER A 229 12.23 -9.08 1.95
N ASN A 230 11.52 -8.81 0.87
CA ASN A 230 10.21 -9.40 0.57
C ASN A 230 9.16 -9.25 1.69
N PHE A 231 9.19 -8.15 2.40
CA PHE A 231 8.21 -7.76 3.40
C PHE A 231 7.29 -6.67 2.87
N THR A 232 6.28 -6.30 3.63
CA THR A 232 5.31 -5.27 3.23
C THR A 232 5.35 -4.05 4.13
N GLY A 233 4.93 -2.89 3.58
CA GLY A 233 4.80 -1.64 4.32
C GLY A 233 3.38 -1.09 4.27
N LEU A 234 2.87 -0.60 5.40
CA LEU A 234 1.59 0.08 5.53
C LEU A 234 1.74 1.31 6.43
N CYS A 235 0.86 2.28 6.31
CA CYS A 235 1.06 3.54 7.04
C CYS A 235 -0.23 4.28 7.40
N SER A 236 -0.12 5.05 8.47
CA SER A 236 -0.92 6.26 8.69
C SER A 236 -0.15 7.49 8.21
N SER A 237 -0.72 8.68 8.33
CA SER A 237 -0.02 9.94 8.00
C SER A 237 1.23 10.20 8.85
N THR A 238 1.39 9.53 9.99
CA THR A 238 2.50 9.76 10.93
C THR A 238 3.38 8.55 11.17
N ARG A 239 2.85 7.34 11.07
CA ARG A 239 3.54 6.09 11.40
C ARG A 239 3.63 5.17 10.17
N GLY A 240 4.84 4.74 9.86
CA GLY A 240 5.11 3.67 8.91
C GLY A 240 5.34 2.35 9.64
N VAL A 241 4.72 1.28 9.17
CA VAL A 241 4.81 -0.07 9.78
C VAL A 241 5.28 -1.04 8.71
N PHE A 242 6.20 -1.94 9.07
CA PHE A 242 6.80 -2.93 8.19
C PHE A 242 6.58 -4.33 8.77
N ALA A 243 6.08 -5.26 7.96
CA ALA A 243 5.67 -6.58 8.46
C ALA A 243 6.20 -7.74 7.62
N GLY A 244 6.67 -8.79 8.30
CA GLY A 244 7.16 -10.04 7.73
C GLY A 244 8.50 -9.94 7.03
N GLY A 245 8.72 -10.84 6.09
CA GLY A 245 9.89 -10.84 5.22
C GLY A 245 10.76 -12.09 5.30
N THR A 246 11.81 -12.07 4.50
CA THR A 246 12.77 -13.15 4.36
C THR A 246 14.21 -12.64 4.51
N ASN A 247 15.15 -13.57 4.66
CA ASN A 247 16.59 -13.33 4.83
C ASN A 247 16.97 -12.69 6.20
N PRO A 248 16.53 -13.30 7.36
CA PRO A 248 15.77 -14.55 7.52
C PRO A 248 14.25 -14.36 7.42
N SER A 249 13.50 -15.46 7.19
CA SER A 249 12.04 -15.44 7.29
C SER A 249 11.62 -15.18 8.73
N ASN A 250 10.68 -14.25 8.91
CA ASN A 250 10.21 -13.82 10.24
C ASN A 250 8.76 -13.34 10.22
N ASN A 251 8.19 -13.16 11.41
CA ASN A 251 6.86 -12.63 11.65
C ASN A 251 6.88 -11.22 12.25
N ILE A 252 8.05 -10.59 12.34
CA ILE A 252 8.28 -9.30 12.99
C ILE A 252 7.43 -8.21 12.33
N ILE A 253 6.85 -7.36 13.16
CA ILE A 253 6.26 -6.08 12.76
C ILE A 253 7.06 -4.96 13.43
N ASP A 254 7.64 -4.07 12.64
CA ASP A 254 8.37 -2.88 13.10
C ASP A 254 7.63 -1.61 12.73
N PHE A 255 7.92 -0.51 13.43
CA PHE A 255 7.41 0.81 13.04
C PHE A 255 8.43 1.93 13.19
N VAL A 256 8.19 2.99 12.44
CA VAL A 256 8.91 4.27 12.52
C VAL A 256 7.94 5.44 12.54
N THR A 257 8.39 6.59 13.06
CA THR A 257 7.70 7.87 12.89
C THR A 257 8.17 8.51 11.59
N ILE A 258 7.29 8.68 10.59
CA ILE A 258 7.69 9.12 9.23
C ILE A 258 8.31 10.53 9.22
N ALA A 259 7.84 11.42 10.08
CA ALA A 259 8.28 12.84 10.10
C ALA A 259 9.69 13.05 10.66
N SER A 260 10.17 12.17 11.52
CA SER A 260 11.46 12.30 12.21
C SER A 260 12.34 11.08 11.98
N ALA A 261 13.60 11.28 11.61
CA ALA A 261 14.58 10.19 11.50
C ALA A 261 14.78 9.51 12.86
N GLY A 262 14.86 8.19 12.85
CA GLY A 262 15.06 7.35 14.02
C GLY A 262 14.82 5.88 13.67
N ASN A 263 15.59 5.00 14.28
CA ASN A 263 15.51 3.56 14.03
C ASN A 263 14.13 3.01 14.34
N ALA A 264 13.76 1.96 13.63
CA ALA A 264 12.52 1.25 13.85
C ALA A 264 12.47 0.67 15.27
N THR A 265 11.27 0.60 15.79
CA THR A 265 10.96 -0.01 17.09
C THR A 265 10.03 -1.19 16.87
N ASP A 266 10.16 -2.21 17.68
CA ASP A 266 9.26 -3.35 17.68
C ASP A 266 7.80 -2.92 17.87
N PHE A 267 6.93 -3.45 17.03
CA PHE A 267 5.49 -3.20 17.09
C PHE A 267 4.74 -4.41 17.67
N GLY A 268 5.17 -5.61 17.36
CA GLY A 268 4.57 -6.90 17.67
C GLY A 268 4.82 -7.90 16.55
N ASP A 269 4.01 -8.97 16.52
CA ASP A 269 4.19 -10.08 15.58
C ASP A 269 2.95 -10.36 14.72
N MET A 270 3.17 -10.91 13.53
CA MET A 270 2.10 -11.48 12.72
C MET A 270 1.63 -12.81 13.32
N PHE A 271 0.32 -12.96 13.52
CA PHE A 271 -0.23 -14.20 14.10
C PHE A 271 -0.11 -15.40 13.16
N THR A 272 -0.03 -15.20 11.86
CA THR A 272 0.17 -16.28 10.88
C THR A 272 1.58 -16.88 10.90
N GLY A 273 2.51 -16.32 11.71
CA GLY A 273 3.90 -16.72 11.74
C GLY A 273 4.72 -16.10 10.59
N ASN A 274 5.84 -16.74 10.22
CA ASN A 274 6.75 -16.24 9.21
C ASN A 274 6.07 -16.17 7.83
N SER A 275 5.84 -14.98 7.30
CA SER A 275 5.23 -14.78 6.00
C SER A 275 6.11 -13.91 5.11
N VAL A 276 6.34 -14.38 3.90
CA VAL A 276 7.12 -13.68 2.87
C VAL A 276 6.23 -13.33 1.68
N ALA A 277 6.60 -12.30 0.93
CA ALA A 277 5.86 -11.85 -0.25
C ALA A 277 4.36 -11.57 0.01
N CYS A 278 4.01 -11.21 1.26
CA CYS A 278 2.72 -10.65 1.60
C CYS A 278 2.59 -9.23 1.04
N CYS A 279 1.39 -8.73 0.92
CA CYS A 279 1.12 -7.32 0.63
C CYS A 279 0.29 -6.68 1.74
N SER A 280 0.08 -5.39 1.66
CA SER A 280 -0.71 -4.69 2.68
C SER A 280 -1.42 -3.47 2.14
N THR A 281 -2.47 -3.08 2.84
CA THR A 281 -3.20 -1.85 2.60
C THR A 281 -3.59 -1.22 3.93
N SER A 282 -3.88 0.07 3.96
CA SER A 282 -4.20 0.76 5.21
C SER A 282 -5.11 1.96 5.00
N ASN A 283 -5.71 2.40 6.10
CA ASN A 283 -6.14 3.77 6.29
C ASN A 283 -5.35 4.38 7.46
N ASN A 284 -5.70 5.57 7.92
CA ASN A 284 -4.98 6.23 9.01
C ASN A 284 -5.06 5.52 10.38
N THR A 285 -5.95 4.55 10.55
CA THR A 285 -6.16 3.87 11.83
C THR A 285 -5.85 2.39 11.79
N ARG A 286 -6.17 1.71 10.69
CA ARG A 286 -6.03 0.26 10.53
C ARG A 286 -5.14 -0.09 9.36
N GLY A 287 -4.21 -1.00 9.58
CA GLY A 287 -3.45 -1.69 8.55
C GLY A 287 -3.96 -3.12 8.38
N VAL A 288 -3.99 -3.60 7.13
CA VAL A 288 -4.34 -4.98 6.79
C VAL A 288 -3.17 -5.60 6.03
N ILE A 289 -2.61 -6.68 6.57
CA ILE A 289 -1.55 -7.48 5.96
C ILE A 289 -2.23 -8.68 5.30
N ILE A 290 -1.85 -9.02 4.08
CA ILE A 290 -2.66 -9.83 3.17
C ILE A 290 -1.83 -10.95 2.57
N GLY A 291 -2.27 -12.19 2.73
CA GLY A 291 -1.72 -13.38 2.08
C GLY A 291 -0.24 -13.60 2.36
N GLY A 292 0.44 -14.10 1.36
CA GLY A 292 1.87 -14.41 1.40
C GLY A 292 2.16 -15.90 1.37
N ASP A 293 3.43 -16.21 1.45
CA ASP A 293 3.98 -17.55 1.51
C ASP A 293 4.47 -17.84 2.92
N LEU A 294 3.84 -18.81 3.58
CA LEU A 294 4.14 -19.19 4.95
C LEU A 294 5.37 -20.09 5.00
N GLN A 295 6.38 -19.68 5.74
CA GLN A 295 7.65 -20.40 5.87
C GLN A 295 7.74 -21.12 7.22
N PRO A 296 8.38 -22.33 7.31
CA PRO A 296 9.09 -23.02 6.23
C PRO A 296 8.23 -23.98 5.40
N ALA A 297 6.90 -23.93 5.52
CA ALA A 297 6.01 -24.87 4.85
C ALA A 297 5.87 -24.61 3.32
N ASP A 298 6.32 -23.46 2.83
CA ASP A 298 6.19 -23.02 1.44
C ASP A 298 4.73 -23.14 0.96
N THR A 299 3.82 -22.55 1.75
CA THR A 299 2.37 -22.69 1.55
C THR A 299 1.73 -21.31 1.40
N PHE A 300 1.06 -21.06 0.30
CA PHE A 300 0.35 -19.81 0.06
C PHE A 300 -0.94 -19.76 0.90
N THR A 301 -1.16 -18.61 1.53
CA THR A 301 -2.35 -18.36 2.36
C THR A 301 -3.28 -17.33 1.72
N ASN A 302 -4.58 -17.42 2.06
CA ASN A 302 -5.57 -16.40 1.76
C ASN A 302 -5.90 -15.52 2.98
N THR A 303 -5.28 -15.78 4.11
CA THR A 303 -5.56 -15.08 5.36
C THR A 303 -5.20 -13.61 5.28
N MET A 304 -6.09 -12.76 5.74
CA MET A 304 -5.86 -11.34 5.99
C MET A 304 -5.82 -11.10 7.50
N GLN A 305 -4.86 -10.29 7.93
CA GLN A 305 -4.69 -9.94 9.33
C GLN A 305 -4.57 -8.43 9.50
N HIS A 306 -5.04 -7.89 10.61
CA HIS A 306 -5.05 -6.45 10.82
C HIS A 306 -4.35 -6.02 12.10
N ILE A 307 -3.90 -4.77 12.09
CA ILE A 307 -3.35 -4.06 13.25
C ILE A 307 -4.05 -2.70 13.40
N THR A 308 -4.06 -2.18 14.63
CA THR A 308 -4.37 -0.76 14.87
C THR A 308 -3.07 0.02 14.83
N ILE A 309 -2.85 0.86 13.81
CA ILE A 309 -1.53 1.49 13.55
C ILE A 309 -1.02 2.33 14.73
N ALA A 310 -1.91 2.95 15.49
CA ALA A 310 -1.53 3.83 16.61
C ALA A 310 -1.02 3.09 17.84
N THR A 311 -1.38 1.82 18.04
CA THR A 311 -1.06 1.03 19.22
C THR A 311 -0.28 -0.22 18.86
N THR A 312 0.84 -0.47 19.54
CA THR A 312 1.65 -1.69 19.37
C THR A 312 0.90 -2.93 19.86
N GLY A 313 1.18 -4.05 19.26
CA GLY A 313 0.61 -5.36 19.58
C GLY A 313 0.58 -6.28 18.36
N ASP A 314 0.32 -7.55 18.61
CA ASP A 314 0.24 -8.55 17.56
C ASP A 314 -0.96 -8.31 16.64
N SER A 315 -0.83 -8.79 15.41
CA SER A 315 -1.92 -8.73 14.47
C SER A 315 -3.06 -9.69 14.85
N LEU A 316 -4.27 -9.35 14.40
CA LEU A 316 -5.49 -10.12 14.63
C LEU A 316 -6.11 -10.51 13.28
N ASP A 317 -6.94 -11.55 13.30
CA ASP A 317 -7.67 -11.99 12.12
C ASP A 317 -8.57 -10.88 11.57
N PHE A 318 -8.55 -10.70 10.24
CA PHE A 318 -9.40 -9.75 9.53
C PHE A 318 -10.46 -10.45 8.67
N GLY A 319 -10.13 -11.60 8.11
CA GLY A 319 -10.93 -12.39 7.17
C GLY A 319 -10.06 -13.01 6.08
N ASP A 320 -10.67 -13.47 4.99
CA ASP A 320 -9.97 -14.20 3.93
C ASP A 320 -10.14 -13.56 2.55
N MET A 321 -9.11 -13.69 1.72
CA MET A 321 -9.22 -13.45 0.28
C MET A 321 -10.01 -14.57 -0.39
N LEU A 322 -10.56 -14.29 -1.57
CA LEU A 322 -11.23 -15.29 -2.41
C LEU A 322 -10.27 -16.43 -2.82
N THR A 323 -8.99 -16.12 -3.00
CA THR A 323 -7.98 -17.09 -3.44
C THR A 323 -6.69 -17.00 -2.61
N THR A 324 -6.03 -18.13 -2.38
CA THR A 324 -4.66 -18.14 -1.82
C THR A 324 -3.69 -17.48 -2.79
N GLY A 325 -2.52 -17.07 -2.31
CA GLY A 325 -1.45 -16.61 -3.18
C GLY A 325 -0.49 -15.63 -2.53
N ALA A 326 0.59 -15.35 -3.27
CA ALA A 326 1.66 -14.44 -2.88
C ALA A 326 2.06 -13.52 -4.05
N TYR A 327 3.05 -12.66 -3.84
CA TYR A 327 3.57 -11.73 -4.85
C TYR A 327 2.51 -10.81 -5.44
N ARG A 328 1.40 -10.61 -4.72
CA ARG A 328 0.37 -9.59 -4.95
C ARG A 328 0.89 -8.23 -4.51
N ASN A 329 0.19 -7.18 -4.88
CA ASN A 329 0.37 -5.88 -4.25
C ASN A 329 -0.99 -5.26 -3.92
N ALA A 330 -1.01 -4.32 -2.97
CA ALA A 330 -2.26 -3.70 -2.54
C ALA A 330 -2.04 -2.22 -2.22
N THR A 331 -3.11 -1.45 -2.35
CA THR A 331 -3.14 -0.03 -2.03
C THR A 331 -4.55 0.37 -1.56
N SER A 332 -4.76 1.61 -1.17
CA SER A 332 -6.09 2.10 -0.79
C SER A 332 -6.32 3.55 -1.18
N ASP A 333 -7.58 3.93 -1.20
CA ASP A 333 -8.04 5.32 -1.36
C ASP A 333 -7.88 6.18 -0.08
N SER A 334 -7.25 5.65 0.96
CA SER A 334 -7.22 6.27 2.31
C SER A 334 -5.93 6.01 3.09
N HIS A 335 -4.85 5.58 2.42
CA HIS A 335 -3.55 5.37 3.07
C HIS A 335 -2.92 6.67 3.58
N GLY A 336 -1.88 6.56 4.41
CA GLY A 336 -1.25 7.70 5.10
C GLY A 336 -0.75 8.84 4.22
N GLY A 337 -0.50 8.59 2.94
CA GLY A 337 -0.10 9.62 1.97
C GLY A 337 -1.23 10.53 1.48
N LEU A 338 -2.48 10.21 1.80
CA LEU A 338 -3.68 10.92 1.33
C LEU A 338 -4.32 11.82 2.40
N SER A 339 -3.65 12.08 3.51
CA SER A 339 -4.17 12.85 4.66
C SER A 339 -3.26 13.98 5.08
#